data_be2488b980d0676449976d4849ddc2d7
#
_entry.id   be2488b980d0676449976d4849ddc2d7
#
_cell.length_a   1.000
_cell.length_b   1.000
_cell.length_c   1.000
_cell.angle_alpha   90.00
_cell.angle_beta   90.00
_cell.angle_gamma   90.00
#
_symmetry.space_group_name_H-M   'P 1'
#
loop_
_entity.id
_entity.type
_entity.pdbx_description
1 polymer ?
#
loop_
_entity_poly.entity_id
_entity_poly.type
_entity_poly.pdbx_seq_one_letter_code
_entity_poly.pdbx_strand_id
1 'polypeptide(L)'
;VNQSKAFYLRIFTLITLLGTGFSLKAQDLTPKYSNEFLNIGVGARALGMGGAQVSAVRDVTASYWNPAGLFGTKNRYEATLMHAEYFAGIAQYDYLAFTTPIKDQSQIAVSLIRFGVDDIPDTRFLYDANGALNYNNIQFFNAADYALLLTYSRAISDRIKVGANAKVIHRNVGKFASAWGFGLDIGAMYHKDKLTVGLMLRDITTTFNAWAHNAEMVRDIYADTDNEVPLNSVELTLPRAISSISYYWQLGETFGLVSALDLDMTFDGNRNTLISTSLLSIDPRLGLELSFKQVAFLRTGVSNFQYIKDFQGNESLNFLPSAGLGFNINQRFQIDYALSDIGNISETPYSHIFSVKVSLENLKEEDRKYKGWAY
;
A
#
# COMPACT_ATOMS: atom_id res chain seq x y z
N VAL A 1 3.78 27.33 -36.65
CA VAL A 1 3.14 26.05 -37.05
C VAL A 1 4.16 24.89 -37.15
N ASN A 2 5.46 25.14 -37.38
CA ASN A 2 6.45 24.05 -37.56
C ASN A 2 7.03 23.47 -36.26
N GLN A 3 7.03 24.19 -35.13
CA GLN A 3 7.61 23.68 -33.89
C GLN A 3 6.71 22.65 -33.18
N SER A 4 5.40 22.77 -33.26
CA SER A 4 4.49 21.80 -32.66
C SER A 4 4.49 20.44 -33.37
N LYS A 5 4.60 20.43 -34.72
CA LYS A 5 4.72 19.18 -35.50
C LYS A 5 6.03 18.43 -35.19
N ALA A 6 7.13 19.15 -34.99
CA ALA A 6 8.41 18.55 -34.63
C ALA A 6 8.39 17.96 -33.22
N PHE A 7 7.65 18.55 -32.29
CA PHE A 7 7.47 18.05 -30.94
C PHE A 7 6.66 16.75 -30.90
N TYR A 8 5.52 16.68 -31.61
CA TYR A 8 4.72 15.46 -31.72
C TYR A 8 5.46 14.33 -32.44
N LEU A 9 6.24 14.65 -33.45
CA LEU A 9 7.06 13.67 -34.19
C LEU A 9 8.15 13.07 -33.28
N ARG A 10 8.79 13.88 -32.43
CA ARG A 10 9.79 13.39 -31.45
C ARG A 10 9.17 12.52 -30.37
N ILE A 11 7.97 12.85 -29.87
CA ILE A 11 7.25 12.00 -28.92
C ILE A 11 6.85 10.69 -29.59
N PHE A 12 6.32 10.72 -30.80
CA PHE A 12 5.95 9.52 -31.56
C PHE A 12 7.16 8.61 -31.84
N THR A 13 8.31 9.20 -32.22
CA THR A 13 9.55 8.44 -32.42
C THR A 13 10.10 7.86 -31.13
N LEU A 14 9.95 8.55 -29.98
CA LEU A 14 10.36 8.04 -28.67
C LEU A 14 9.47 6.87 -28.23
N ILE A 15 8.16 6.94 -28.46
CA ILE A 15 7.20 5.88 -28.17
C ILE A 15 7.44 4.64 -29.07
N THR A 16 7.76 4.84 -30.35
CA THR A 16 8.09 3.73 -31.25
C THR A 16 9.44 3.09 -30.93
N LEU A 17 10.45 3.87 -30.52
CA LEU A 17 11.73 3.32 -30.04
C LEU A 17 11.61 2.52 -28.74
N LEU A 18 10.73 2.92 -27.83
CA LEU A 18 10.42 2.16 -26.62
C LEU A 18 9.64 0.86 -26.89
N GLY A 19 8.88 0.81 -28.01
CA GLY A 19 8.10 -0.37 -28.42
C GLY A 19 8.90 -1.48 -29.14
N THR A 20 10.09 -1.21 -29.66
CA THR A 20 10.86 -2.16 -30.48
C THR A 20 11.96 -2.93 -29.73
N GLY A 21 12.12 -2.69 -28.41
CA GLY A 21 13.22 -3.25 -27.60
C GLY A 21 12.93 -4.52 -26.79
N PHE A 22 11.69 -4.98 -26.69
CA PHE A 22 11.36 -6.10 -25.83
C PHE A 22 10.83 -7.31 -26.61
N SER A 23 11.76 -8.07 -27.20
CA SER A 23 11.50 -9.48 -27.44
C SER A 23 11.59 -10.21 -26.09
N LEU A 24 10.55 -10.10 -25.27
CA LEU A 24 10.39 -10.90 -24.09
C LEU A 24 10.20 -12.35 -24.55
N LYS A 25 11.24 -13.18 -24.37
CA LYS A 25 11.03 -14.62 -24.28
C LYS A 25 10.02 -14.79 -23.16
N ALA A 26 8.87 -15.39 -23.44
CA ALA A 26 7.92 -15.82 -22.43
C ALA A 26 8.61 -16.85 -21.55
N GLN A 27 9.28 -16.39 -20.49
CA GLN A 27 9.53 -17.25 -19.34
C GLN A 27 8.17 -17.40 -18.65
N ASP A 28 7.84 -18.61 -18.23
CA ASP A 28 6.75 -18.82 -17.28
C ASP A 28 7.08 -18.03 -16.03
N LEU A 29 6.58 -16.79 -15.98
CA LEU A 29 6.75 -15.90 -14.84
C LEU A 29 5.77 -16.37 -13.77
N THR A 30 6.26 -17.20 -12.86
CA THR A 30 5.54 -17.46 -11.61
C THR A 30 5.45 -16.14 -10.85
N PRO A 31 4.25 -15.71 -10.44
CA PRO A 31 4.06 -14.49 -9.68
C PRO A 31 4.96 -14.43 -8.45
N LYS A 32 5.67 -13.33 -8.24
CA LYS A 32 6.56 -13.15 -7.09
C LYS A 32 5.86 -12.33 -6.02
N TYR A 33 5.57 -12.96 -4.90
CA TYR A 33 4.95 -12.31 -3.73
C TYR A 33 6.06 -11.80 -2.79
N SER A 34 6.69 -10.71 -3.19
CA SER A 34 7.73 -10.04 -2.40
C SER A 34 7.19 -8.75 -1.79
N ASN A 35 7.57 -8.43 -0.55
CA ASN A 35 7.14 -7.24 0.17
C ASN A 35 5.59 -7.10 0.32
N GLU A 36 4.87 -8.21 0.45
CA GLU A 36 3.41 -8.20 0.54
C GLU A 36 2.87 -7.40 1.74
N PHE A 37 3.64 -7.22 2.80
CA PHE A 37 3.27 -6.34 3.91
C PHE A 37 3.04 -4.88 3.45
N LEU A 38 3.69 -4.44 2.36
CA LEU A 38 3.43 -3.14 1.72
C LEU A 38 2.16 -3.12 0.83
N ASN A 39 1.46 -4.23 0.70
CA ASN A 39 0.21 -4.32 -0.07
C ASN A 39 -1.04 -4.28 0.80
N ILE A 40 -0.89 -4.44 2.13
CA ILE A 40 -1.99 -4.43 3.10
C ILE A 40 -2.76 -3.09 3.06
N GLY A 41 -2.04 -1.97 2.96
CA GLY A 41 -2.64 -0.64 2.98
C GLY A 41 -2.54 0.05 4.36
N VAL A 42 -2.67 1.37 4.39
CA VAL A 42 -2.57 2.18 5.60
C VAL A 42 -3.74 3.15 5.77
N GLY A 43 -4.13 3.40 7.01
CA GLY A 43 -5.19 4.33 7.39
C GLY A 43 -6.59 3.69 7.37
N ALA A 44 -7.29 3.75 8.51
CA ALA A 44 -8.64 3.17 8.64
C ALA A 44 -9.64 3.79 7.65
N ARG A 45 -9.47 5.08 7.27
CA ARG A 45 -10.26 5.70 6.20
C ARG A 45 -10.13 4.92 4.89
N ALA A 46 -8.91 4.64 4.48
CA ALA A 46 -8.61 3.98 3.22
C ALA A 46 -9.09 2.53 3.21
N LEU A 47 -8.79 1.80 4.29
CA LEU A 47 -9.15 0.39 4.41
C LEU A 47 -10.66 0.21 4.54
N GLY A 48 -11.38 1.14 5.18
CA GLY A 48 -12.84 1.18 5.18
C GLY A 48 -13.46 1.43 3.79
N MET A 49 -12.69 1.96 2.84
CA MET A 49 -13.07 2.15 1.43
C MET A 49 -12.50 1.05 0.50
N GLY A 50 -12.15 -0.13 1.03
CA GLY A 50 -11.56 -1.21 0.26
C GLY A 50 -10.19 -0.89 -0.34
N GLY A 51 -9.48 0.12 0.16
CA GLY A 51 -8.20 0.55 -0.38
C GLY A 51 -8.27 1.37 -1.67
N ALA A 52 -9.46 1.80 -2.12
CA ALA A 52 -9.62 2.67 -3.29
C ALA A 52 -9.25 4.12 -2.96
N GLN A 53 -7.95 4.46 -3.02
CA GLN A 53 -7.41 5.71 -2.48
C GLN A 53 -6.49 6.50 -3.42
N VAL A 54 -5.96 5.89 -4.49
CA VAL A 54 -4.88 6.49 -5.31
C VAL A 54 -5.27 7.86 -5.91
N SER A 55 -6.55 8.10 -6.20
CA SER A 55 -7.06 9.42 -6.63
C SER A 55 -7.80 10.18 -5.52
N ALA A 56 -8.20 9.50 -4.43
CA ALA A 56 -9.02 10.08 -3.38
C ALA A 56 -8.23 10.62 -2.18
N VAL A 57 -6.96 10.22 -2.01
CA VAL A 57 -6.11 10.61 -0.89
C VAL A 57 -5.68 12.06 -0.94
N ARG A 58 -5.80 12.78 0.20
CA ARG A 58 -5.45 14.21 0.33
C ARG A 58 -4.94 14.58 1.73
N ASP A 59 -4.35 13.64 2.41
CA ASP A 59 -3.77 13.81 3.74
C ASP A 59 -2.40 13.14 3.82
N VAL A 60 -1.82 13.11 5.00
CA VAL A 60 -0.48 12.54 5.23
C VAL A 60 -0.34 11.09 4.78
N THR A 61 -1.44 10.31 4.68
CA THR A 61 -1.42 8.92 4.16
C THR A 61 -1.15 8.84 2.66
N ALA A 62 -1.16 9.99 1.97
CA ALA A 62 -0.73 10.10 0.57
C ALA A 62 0.73 9.64 0.37
N SER A 63 1.58 9.74 1.39
CA SER A 63 2.94 9.19 1.36
C SER A 63 2.97 7.69 1.01
N TYR A 64 1.92 6.95 1.33
CA TYR A 64 1.79 5.54 0.97
C TYR A 64 0.94 5.34 -0.29
N TRP A 65 -0.25 5.99 -0.38
CA TRP A 65 -1.22 5.70 -1.44
C TRP A 65 -0.86 6.33 -2.78
N ASN A 66 -0.53 7.62 -2.78
CA ASN A 66 -0.08 8.36 -3.96
C ASN A 66 0.62 9.64 -3.51
N PRO A 67 1.95 9.75 -3.64
CA PRO A 67 2.72 10.90 -3.16
C PRO A 67 2.24 12.24 -3.74
N ALA A 68 1.62 12.24 -4.94
CA ALA A 68 1.05 13.46 -5.51
C ALA A 68 -0.10 14.05 -4.67
N GLY A 69 -0.85 13.20 -3.95
CA GLY A 69 -1.96 13.59 -3.08
C GLY A 69 -1.54 14.35 -1.83
N LEU A 70 -0.27 14.27 -1.45
CA LEU A 70 0.27 14.95 -0.27
C LEU A 70 0.13 16.48 -0.36
N PHE A 71 0.23 17.05 -1.56
CA PHE A 71 -0.02 18.48 -1.78
C PHE A 71 -1.48 18.90 -1.52
N GLY A 72 -2.40 17.94 -1.42
CA GLY A 72 -3.81 18.15 -1.08
C GLY A 72 -4.09 18.42 0.39
N THR A 73 -3.10 18.28 1.30
CA THR A 73 -3.28 18.54 2.73
C THR A 73 -3.70 20.00 2.97
N LYS A 74 -4.67 20.21 3.86
CA LYS A 74 -5.19 21.55 4.20
C LYS A 74 -4.40 22.24 5.31
N ASN A 75 -3.60 21.47 6.04
CA ASN A 75 -2.89 21.93 7.23
C ASN A 75 -1.39 21.97 6.98
N ARG A 76 -0.71 22.84 7.74
CA ARG A 76 0.74 22.99 7.66
C ARG A 76 1.46 21.76 8.19
N TYR A 77 0.96 21.21 9.30
CA TYR A 77 1.50 20.00 9.89
C TYR A 77 0.37 18.98 10.04
N GLU A 78 0.58 17.80 9.51
CA GLU A 78 -0.28 16.66 9.75
C GLU A 78 0.57 15.48 10.23
N ALA A 79 0.07 14.77 11.24
CA ALA A 79 0.60 13.50 11.68
C ALA A 79 -0.52 12.48 11.78
N THR A 80 -0.23 11.22 11.53
CA THR A 80 -1.19 10.13 11.71
C THR A 80 -0.50 8.93 12.33
N LEU A 81 -1.27 8.19 13.13
CA LEU A 81 -0.91 6.91 13.68
C LEU A 81 -2.04 5.93 13.37
N MET A 82 -1.69 4.74 12.93
CA MET A 82 -2.62 3.62 12.74
C MET A 82 -2.08 2.39 13.45
N HIS A 83 -2.99 1.64 14.04
CA HIS A 83 -2.76 0.29 14.55
C HIS A 83 -3.83 -0.65 14.01
N ALA A 84 -3.43 -1.82 13.55
CA ALA A 84 -4.33 -2.86 13.10
C ALA A 84 -3.88 -4.23 13.64
N GLU A 85 -4.86 -5.02 14.04
CA GLU A 85 -4.67 -6.42 14.40
C GLU A 85 -5.23 -7.31 13.30
N TYR A 86 -4.37 -8.17 12.76
CA TYR A 86 -4.70 -9.15 11.72
C TYR A 86 -4.65 -10.56 12.28
N PHE A 87 -5.42 -11.47 11.68
CA PHE A 87 -5.43 -12.89 12.02
C PHE A 87 -5.72 -13.14 13.52
N ALA A 88 -6.79 -12.50 14.04
CA ALA A 88 -7.17 -12.59 15.45
C ALA A 88 -6.08 -12.13 16.43
N GLY A 89 -5.31 -11.09 16.07
CA GLY A 89 -4.26 -10.51 16.91
C GLY A 89 -2.90 -11.20 16.81
N ILE A 90 -2.73 -12.19 15.92
CA ILE A 90 -1.45 -12.85 15.71
C ILE A 90 -0.45 -11.90 15.05
N ALA A 91 -0.89 -11.09 14.08
CA ALA A 91 -0.04 -10.13 13.40
C ALA A 91 -0.51 -8.69 13.67
N GLN A 92 0.45 -7.80 13.89
CA GLN A 92 0.26 -6.38 14.16
C GLN A 92 0.78 -5.56 12.99
N TYR A 93 0.01 -4.52 12.60
CA TYR A 93 0.40 -3.61 11.54
C TYR A 93 0.27 -2.18 11.99
N ASP A 94 1.40 -1.51 12.09
CA ASP A 94 1.50 -0.15 12.60
C ASP A 94 1.96 0.80 11.48
N TYR A 95 1.39 2.00 11.46
CA TYR A 95 1.78 3.07 10.56
C TYR A 95 1.88 4.39 11.30
N LEU A 96 2.97 5.09 11.09
CA LEU A 96 3.19 6.45 11.57
C LEU A 96 3.62 7.32 10.41
N ALA A 97 3.06 8.52 10.28
CA ALA A 97 3.50 9.48 9.28
C ALA A 97 3.39 10.92 9.76
N PHE A 98 4.26 11.76 9.19
CA PHE A 98 4.28 13.21 9.40
C PHE A 98 4.55 13.92 8.08
N THR A 99 3.86 15.06 7.86
CA THR A 99 4.04 15.91 6.67
C THR A 99 4.14 17.38 7.02
N THR A 100 4.90 18.12 6.22
CA THR A 100 5.03 19.57 6.30
C THR A 100 5.35 20.17 4.92
N PRO A 101 4.90 21.40 4.60
CA PRO A 101 5.34 22.12 3.41
C PRO A 101 6.81 22.53 3.54
N ILE A 102 7.54 22.52 2.42
CA ILE A 102 8.91 23.08 2.34
C ILE A 102 8.88 24.46 1.69
N LYS A 103 8.08 24.62 0.65
CA LYS A 103 7.94 25.84 -0.17
C LYS A 103 6.50 25.92 -0.67
N ASP A 104 6.14 27.06 -1.26
CA ASP A 104 4.79 27.39 -1.76
C ASP A 104 4.15 26.33 -2.67
N GLN A 105 4.94 25.48 -3.28
CA GLN A 105 4.47 24.47 -4.24
C GLN A 105 4.99 23.05 -3.97
N SER A 106 5.59 22.81 -2.80
CA SER A 106 6.21 21.53 -2.46
C SER A 106 5.93 21.12 -1.02
N GLN A 107 5.76 19.82 -0.82
CA GLN A 107 5.50 19.21 0.48
C GLN A 107 6.32 17.94 0.64
N ILE A 108 6.75 17.66 1.87
CA ILE A 108 7.46 16.43 2.22
C ILE A 108 6.69 15.65 3.28
N ALA A 109 6.90 14.35 3.30
CA ALA A 109 6.49 13.50 4.40
C ALA A 109 7.55 12.44 4.70
N VAL A 110 7.51 11.98 5.95
CA VAL A 110 8.23 10.79 6.40
C VAL A 110 7.18 9.85 6.97
N SER A 111 7.24 8.58 6.60
CA SER A 111 6.35 7.55 7.15
C SER A 111 7.10 6.26 7.45
N LEU A 112 6.64 5.59 8.50
CA LEU A 112 7.16 4.32 8.98
C LEU A 112 6.03 3.31 9.02
N ILE A 113 6.28 2.13 8.49
CA ILE A 113 5.41 0.97 8.53
C ILE A 113 6.13 -0.12 9.32
N ARG A 114 5.41 -0.81 10.20
CA ARG A 114 5.84 -2.05 10.85
C ARG A 114 4.77 -3.10 10.66
N PHE A 115 5.15 -4.27 10.20
CA PHE A 115 4.34 -5.49 10.23
C PHE A 115 5.10 -6.53 11.04
N GLY A 116 4.48 -7.08 12.08
CA GLY A 116 5.19 -7.97 12.99
C GLY A 116 4.31 -9.08 13.54
N VAL A 117 4.97 -10.20 13.83
CA VAL A 117 4.43 -11.33 14.59
C VAL A 117 5.38 -11.58 15.76
N ASP A 118 4.85 -11.49 16.96
CA ASP A 118 5.59 -11.69 18.18
C ASP A 118 5.34 -13.11 18.73
N ASP A 119 6.21 -13.56 19.64
CA ASP A 119 6.08 -14.82 20.38
C ASP A 119 5.94 -16.08 19.49
N ILE A 120 6.71 -16.13 18.40
CA ILE A 120 6.77 -17.31 17.52
C ILE A 120 7.55 -18.42 18.22
N PRO A 121 6.96 -19.62 18.44
CA PRO A 121 7.63 -20.70 19.17
C PRO A 121 8.75 -21.32 18.33
N ASP A 122 9.95 -21.36 18.88
CA ASP A 122 11.10 -22.10 18.36
C ASP A 122 11.16 -23.47 19.01
N THR A 123 10.82 -24.50 18.24
CA THR A 123 10.71 -25.88 18.70
C THR A 123 11.95 -26.72 18.40
N ARG A 124 13.07 -26.13 17.97
CA ARG A 124 14.29 -26.85 17.62
C ARG A 124 14.88 -27.66 18.78
N PHE A 125 14.65 -27.22 20.01
CA PHE A 125 15.12 -27.85 21.22
C PHE A 125 14.03 -28.58 22.00
N LEU A 126 12.91 -28.92 21.34
CA LEU A 126 11.73 -29.52 21.95
C LEU A 126 12.03 -30.88 22.62
N TYR A 127 12.97 -31.64 22.06
CA TYR A 127 13.43 -32.89 22.63
C TYR A 127 14.63 -32.70 23.53
N ASP A 128 14.66 -33.37 24.70
CA ASP A 128 15.82 -33.40 25.57
C ASP A 128 16.89 -34.41 25.04
N ALA A 129 18.00 -34.49 25.75
CA ALA A 129 19.12 -35.40 25.39
C ALA A 129 18.74 -36.86 25.40
N ASN A 130 17.63 -37.27 26.01
CA ASN A 130 17.11 -38.63 26.07
C ASN A 130 16.02 -38.89 25.01
N GLY A 131 15.73 -37.91 24.16
CA GLY A 131 14.67 -37.98 23.16
C GLY A 131 13.26 -37.81 23.71
N ALA A 132 13.09 -37.39 24.95
CA ALA A 132 11.77 -37.09 25.54
C ALA A 132 11.32 -35.67 25.24
N LEU A 133 10.03 -35.49 25.00
CA LEU A 133 9.43 -34.16 24.80
C LEU A 133 9.54 -33.30 26.07
N ASN A 134 10.12 -32.10 25.92
CA ASN A 134 10.24 -31.12 26.99
C ASN A 134 9.80 -29.73 26.51
N TYR A 135 8.57 -29.37 26.79
CA TYR A 135 7.97 -28.09 26.42
C TYR A 135 8.66 -26.87 27.04
N ASN A 136 9.40 -27.06 28.15
CA ASN A 136 10.17 -25.96 28.76
C ASN A 136 11.38 -25.53 27.93
N ASN A 137 11.76 -26.31 26.91
CA ASN A 137 12.83 -25.99 25.99
C ASN A 137 12.37 -25.09 24.83
N ILE A 138 11.05 -24.84 24.69
CA ILE A 138 10.54 -23.91 23.68
C ILE A 138 11.07 -22.51 23.97
N GLN A 139 11.75 -21.97 23.00
CA GLN A 139 12.15 -20.57 22.98
C GLN A 139 11.19 -19.79 22.09
N PHE A 140 11.16 -18.46 22.26
CA PHE A 140 10.29 -17.62 21.44
C PHE A 140 11.16 -16.60 20.68
N PHE A 141 10.75 -16.27 19.47
CA PHE A 141 11.36 -15.20 18.67
C PHE A 141 10.28 -14.37 17.99
N ASN A 142 10.68 -13.19 17.48
CA ASN A 142 9.79 -12.28 16.77
C ASN A 142 10.23 -12.14 15.33
N ALA A 143 9.28 -11.97 14.42
CA ALA A 143 9.53 -11.61 13.03
C ALA A 143 8.89 -10.26 12.74
N ALA A 144 9.61 -9.36 12.08
CA ALA A 144 9.07 -8.05 11.75
C ALA A 144 9.66 -7.48 10.46
N ASP A 145 8.79 -6.87 9.65
CA ASP A 145 9.11 -6.14 8.45
C ASP A 145 8.88 -4.65 8.69
N TYR A 146 9.85 -3.83 8.33
CA TYR A 146 9.80 -2.37 8.46
C TYR A 146 9.98 -1.70 7.11
N ALA A 147 9.28 -0.61 6.87
CA ALA A 147 9.52 0.26 5.72
C ALA A 147 9.50 1.73 6.13
N LEU A 148 10.56 2.43 5.80
CA LEU A 148 10.67 3.90 5.90
C LEU A 148 10.45 4.48 4.50
N LEU A 149 9.46 5.39 4.36
CA LEU A 149 9.18 6.10 3.13
C LEU A 149 9.54 7.59 3.32
N LEU A 150 10.36 8.11 2.41
CA LEU A 150 10.67 9.52 2.29
C LEU A 150 9.93 10.05 1.06
N THR A 151 8.99 10.94 1.28
CA THR A 151 8.06 11.43 0.25
C THR A 151 8.33 12.87 -0.11
N TYR A 152 8.33 13.17 -1.41
CA TYR A 152 8.31 14.52 -1.95
C TYR A 152 7.12 14.67 -2.89
N SER A 153 6.37 15.78 -2.72
CA SER A 153 5.24 16.14 -3.57
C SER A 153 5.38 17.56 -4.09
N ARG A 154 4.95 17.78 -5.33
CA ARG A 154 4.98 19.12 -5.95
C ARG A 154 3.76 19.36 -6.82
N ALA A 155 3.20 20.57 -6.71
CA ALA A 155 2.24 21.07 -7.66
C ALA A 155 2.95 21.64 -8.90
N ILE A 156 2.56 21.14 -10.08
CA ILE A 156 3.02 21.65 -11.37
C ILE A 156 2.08 22.74 -11.87
N SER A 157 0.79 22.61 -11.56
CA SER A 157 -0.27 23.58 -11.84
C SER A 157 -1.41 23.38 -10.84
N ASP A 158 -2.46 24.21 -10.92
CA ASP A 158 -3.67 24.00 -10.12
C ASP A 158 -4.29 22.62 -10.32
N ARG A 159 -4.15 22.05 -11.53
CA ARG A 159 -4.77 20.77 -11.90
C ARG A 159 -3.84 19.56 -11.77
N ILE A 160 -2.53 19.74 -11.85
CA ILE A 160 -1.55 18.64 -11.93
C ILE A 160 -0.64 18.67 -10.71
N LYS A 161 -0.59 17.57 -9.99
CA LYS A 161 0.31 17.31 -8.88
C LYS A 161 1.12 16.05 -9.19
N VAL A 162 2.37 16.03 -8.77
CA VAL A 162 3.27 14.90 -8.92
C VAL A 162 3.99 14.64 -7.60
N GLY A 163 4.47 13.43 -7.41
CA GLY A 163 5.24 13.10 -6.21
C GLY A 163 6.04 11.82 -6.41
N ALA A 164 6.98 11.61 -5.51
CA ALA A 164 7.84 10.43 -5.50
C ALA A 164 8.11 9.99 -4.06
N ASN A 165 8.35 8.69 -3.89
CA ASN A 165 8.83 8.08 -2.66
C ASN A 165 10.18 7.42 -2.89
N ALA A 166 11.07 7.55 -1.90
CA ALA A 166 12.18 6.63 -1.69
C ALA A 166 11.84 5.71 -0.52
N LYS A 167 11.97 4.40 -0.71
CA LYS A 167 11.67 3.37 0.29
C LYS A 167 12.95 2.70 0.76
N VAL A 168 13.10 2.57 2.08
CA VAL A 168 14.10 1.71 2.71
C VAL A 168 13.36 0.64 3.48
N ILE A 169 13.66 -0.62 3.21
CA ILE A 169 13.00 -1.77 3.80
C ILE A 169 14.02 -2.51 4.67
N HIS A 170 13.59 -2.90 5.86
CA HIS A 170 14.34 -3.80 6.73
C HIS A 170 13.43 -4.93 7.19
N ARG A 171 13.87 -6.16 6.97
CA ARG A 171 13.11 -7.36 7.35
C ARG A 171 13.96 -8.19 8.31
N ASN A 172 13.34 -8.73 9.34
CA ASN A 172 14.00 -9.51 10.35
C ASN A 172 13.16 -10.73 10.76
N VAL A 173 13.78 -11.90 10.80
CA VAL A 173 13.18 -13.14 11.27
C VAL A 173 14.05 -13.68 12.42
N GLY A 174 13.78 -13.18 13.61
CA GLY A 174 14.55 -13.53 14.81
C GLY A 174 16.06 -13.38 14.62
N LYS A 175 16.79 -14.45 14.92
CA LYS A 175 18.24 -14.57 14.68
C LYS A 175 18.56 -15.34 13.39
N PHE A 176 17.54 -15.79 12.65
CA PHE A 176 17.71 -16.69 11.51
C PHE A 176 18.09 -15.97 10.22
N ALA A 177 17.45 -14.83 9.96
CA ALA A 177 17.69 -14.08 8.74
C ALA A 177 17.31 -12.60 8.91
N SER A 178 17.98 -11.74 8.14
CA SER A 178 17.60 -10.35 7.98
C SER A 178 17.78 -9.89 6.53
N ALA A 179 17.04 -8.87 6.12
CA ALA A 179 17.20 -8.28 4.80
C ALA A 179 17.17 -6.76 4.86
N TRP A 180 17.88 -6.15 3.92
CA TRP A 180 17.76 -4.73 3.59
C TRP A 180 17.32 -4.57 2.15
N GLY A 181 16.41 -3.64 1.91
CA GLY A 181 15.86 -3.36 0.60
C GLY A 181 15.74 -1.87 0.31
N PHE A 182 15.64 -1.56 -0.98
CA PHE A 182 15.45 -0.21 -1.47
C PHE A 182 14.54 -0.22 -2.69
N GLY A 183 13.70 0.81 -2.81
CA GLY A 183 12.81 0.98 -3.95
C GLY A 183 12.36 2.43 -4.12
N LEU A 184 11.84 2.73 -5.32
CA LEU A 184 11.29 4.03 -5.66
C LEU A 184 9.87 3.89 -6.19
N ASP A 185 9.02 4.87 -5.86
CA ASP A 185 7.66 5.01 -6.39
C ASP A 185 7.47 6.41 -6.98
N ILE A 186 6.57 6.53 -7.96
CA ILE A 186 6.16 7.80 -8.55
C ILE A 186 4.63 7.87 -8.62
N GLY A 187 4.09 9.03 -8.27
CA GLY A 187 2.67 9.31 -8.35
C GLY A 187 2.35 10.57 -9.13
N ALA A 188 1.21 10.57 -9.79
CA ALA A 188 0.66 11.74 -10.45
C ALA A 188 -0.85 11.82 -10.21
N MET A 189 -1.38 13.03 -10.11
CA MET A 189 -2.82 13.28 -10.01
C MET A 189 -3.22 14.46 -10.88
N TYR A 190 -4.35 14.30 -11.56
CA TYR A 190 -5.02 15.36 -12.30
C TYR A 190 -6.38 15.61 -11.68
N HIS A 191 -6.66 16.86 -11.34
CA HIS A 191 -7.93 17.29 -10.74
C HIS A 191 -8.61 18.34 -11.60
N LYS A 192 -9.88 18.14 -11.87
CA LYS A 192 -10.73 19.12 -12.55
C LYS A 192 -12.12 19.11 -11.91
N ASP A 193 -12.52 20.22 -11.35
CA ASP A 193 -13.81 20.41 -10.67
C ASP A 193 -14.02 19.37 -9.54
N LYS A 194 -14.90 18.40 -9.75
CA LYS A 194 -15.24 17.32 -8.81
C LYS A 194 -14.57 16.00 -9.15
N LEU A 195 -13.87 15.92 -10.29
CA LEU A 195 -13.22 14.72 -10.80
C LEU A 195 -11.73 14.73 -10.47
N THR A 196 -11.21 13.61 -9.97
CA THR A 196 -9.78 13.39 -9.85
C THR A 196 -9.40 12.07 -10.52
N VAL A 197 -8.32 12.11 -11.29
CA VAL A 197 -7.67 10.92 -11.87
C VAL A 197 -6.30 10.80 -11.24
N GLY A 198 -5.93 9.60 -10.82
CA GLY A 198 -4.65 9.28 -10.20
C GLY A 198 -3.93 8.17 -10.95
N LEU A 199 -2.61 8.25 -10.95
CA LEU A 199 -1.70 7.19 -11.38
C LEU A 199 -0.62 7.02 -10.32
N MET A 200 -0.41 5.79 -9.89
CA MET A 200 0.68 5.40 -9.00
C MET A 200 1.48 4.29 -9.65
N LEU A 201 2.77 4.52 -9.82
CA LEU A 201 3.73 3.52 -10.26
C LEU A 201 4.56 3.12 -9.05
N ARG A 202 4.38 1.89 -8.57
CA ARG A 202 5.12 1.34 -7.44
C ARG A 202 6.29 0.51 -7.93
N ASP A 203 7.35 0.52 -7.14
CA ASP A 203 8.53 -0.33 -7.35
C ASP A 203 9.18 -0.14 -8.73
N ILE A 204 9.22 1.11 -9.24
CA ILE A 204 9.67 1.44 -10.60
C ILE A 204 11.13 1.04 -10.87
N THR A 205 11.93 0.91 -9.83
CA THR A 205 13.33 0.47 -9.89
C THR A 205 13.48 -1.02 -9.64
N THR A 206 12.38 -1.78 -9.58
CA THR A 206 12.37 -3.16 -9.10
C THR A 206 12.93 -3.20 -7.67
N THR A 207 12.08 -3.02 -6.68
CA THR A 207 12.50 -3.04 -5.27
C THR A 207 13.15 -4.37 -4.93
N PHE A 208 14.36 -4.33 -4.40
CA PHE A 208 15.10 -5.52 -4.02
C PHE A 208 15.20 -5.64 -2.50
N ASN A 209 15.33 -6.87 -2.01
CA ASN A 209 15.71 -7.20 -0.64
C ASN A 209 16.92 -8.13 -0.69
N ALA A 210 18.03 -7.69 -0.12
CA ALA A 210 19.23 -8.51 0.04
C ALA A 210 19.17 -9.24 1.38
N TRP A 211 18.96 -10.55 1.34
CA TRP A 211 18.87 -11.42 2.50
C TRP A 211 20.24 -11.92 2.94
N ALA A 212 20.49 -11.81 4.25
CA ALA A 212 21.59 -12.45 4.94
C ALA A 212 21.01 -13.52 5.87
N HIS A 213 21.41 -14.78 5.69
CA HIS A 213 20.97 -15.91 6.48
C HIS A 213 22.03 -16.33 7.49
N ASN A 214 21.60 -16.69 8.70
CA ASN A 214 22.47 -17.26 9.71
C ASN A 214 22.60 -18.79 9.46
N ALA A 215 23.48 -19.14 8.51
CA ALA A 215 23.69 -20.52 8.07
C ALA A 215 24.11 -21.46 9.21
N GLU A 216 24.87 -20.96 10.18
CA GLU A 216 25.32 -21.74 11.33
C GLU A 216 24.16 -22.20 12.20
N MET A 217 23.19 -21.31 12.41
CA MET A 217 22.03 -21.57 13.27
C MET A 217 21.02 -22.56 12.68
N VAL A 218 20.98 -22.72 11.37
CA VAL A 218 20.02 -23.59 10.67
C VAL A 218 20.64 -24.86 10.07
N ARG A 219 21.97 -24.99 10.13
CA ARG A 219 22.75 -26.05 9.48
C ARG A 219 22.24 -27.46 9.83
N ASP A 220 22.02 -27.71 11.12
CA ASP A 220 21.66 -29.06 11.58
C ASP A 220 20.26 -29.46 11.05
N ILE A 221 19.31 -28.53 11.07
CA ILE A 221 17.95 -28.77 10.56
C ILE A 221 17.97 -29.06 9.06
N TYR A 222 18.75 -28.29 8.31
CA TYR A 222 18.85 -28.48 6.86
C TYR A 222 19.59 -29.82 6.52
N ALA A 223 20.58 -30.17 7.32
CA ALA A 223 21.24 -31.51 7.18
C ALA A 223 20.29 -32.64 7.47
N ASP A 224 19.47 -32.56 8.51
CA ASP A 224 18.50 -33.59 8.90
C ASP A 224 17.36 -33.75 7.88
N THR A 225 17.10 -32.74 7.06
CA THR A 225 16.03 -32.75 6.05
C THR A 225 16.52 -32.90 4.62
N ASP A 226 17.81 -33.16 4.41
CA ASP A 226 18.46 -33.26 3.08
C ASP A 226 18.27 -32.00 2.21
N ASN A 227 18.13 -30.81 2.85
CA ASN A 227 18.02 -29.55 2.17
C ASN A 227 19.36 -28.81 2.15
N GLU A 228 19.56 -27.97 1.12
CA GLU A 228 20.73 -27.10 1.07
C GLU A 228 20.56 -25.93 2.05
N VAL A 229 21.61 -25.62 2.81
CA VAL A 229 21.62 -24.47 3.71
C VAL A 229 21.44 -23.18 2.90
N PRO A 230 20.47 -22.32 3.23
CA PRO A 230 20.22 -21.11 2.47
C PRO A 230 21.42 -20.17 2.51
N LEU A 231 21.86 -19.78 1.33
CA LEU A 231 22.89 -18.74 1.15
C LEU A 231 22.24 -17.34 1.09
N ASN A 232 23.07 -16.34 1.13
CA ASN A 232 22.62 -14.97 0.87
C ASN A 232 21.92 -14.88 -0.49
N SER A 233 20.75 -14.26 -0.53
CA SER A 233 19.90 -14.22 -1.71
C SER A 233 19.33 -12.81 -1.94
N VAL A 234 18.90 -12.54 -3.16
CA VAL A 234 18.21 -11.30 -3.50
C VAL A 234 16.79 -11.63 -3.94
N GLU A 235 15.83 -11.04 -3.24
CA GLU A 235 14.42 -11.08 -3.57
C GLU A 235 14.04 -9.80 -4.31
N LEU A 236 13.23 -9.91 -5.36
CA LEU A 236 12.85 -8.78 -6.22
C LEU A 236 11.33 -8.60 -6.24
N THR A 237 10.87 -7.37 -6.03
CA THR A 237 9.48 -6.95 -6.25
C THR A 237 9.39 -6.23 -7.58
N LEU A 238 8.62 -6.77 -8.51
CA LEU A 238 8.47 -6.19 -9.85
C LEU A 238 7.60 -4.93 -9.82
N PRO A 239 7.80 -4.00 -10.78
CA PRO A 239 6.99 -2.81 -10.92
C PRO A 239 5.52 -3.13 -11.14
N ARG A 240 4.63 -2.29 -10.58
CA ARG A 240 3.19 -2.32 -10.83
C ARG A 240 2.62 -0.93 -10.99
N ALA A 241 1.48 -0.83 -11.65
CA ALA A 241 0.78 0.42 -11.90
C ALA A 241 -0.62 0.37 -11.30
N ILE A 242 -1.03 1.45 -10.61
CA ILE A 242 -2.39 1.60 -10.10
C ILE A 242 -2.99 2.83 -10.75
N SER A 243 -3.99 2.65 -11.61
CA SER A 243 -4.78 3.74 -12.16
C SER A 243 -6.06 3.92 -11.36
N SER A 244 -6.47 5.16 -11.18
CA SER A 244 -7.55 5.50 -10.27
C SER A 244 -8.38 6.66 -10.78
N ILE A 245 -9.67 6.62 -10.47
CA ILE A 245 -10.61 7.70 -10.68
C ILE A 245 -11.47 7.88 -9.44
N SER A 246 -11.68 9.12 -9.03
CA SER A 246 -12.63 9.47 -7.95
C SER A 246 -13.47 10.68 -8.32
N TYR A 247 -14.68 10.70 -7.83
CA TYR A 247 -15.61 11.80 -8.04
C TYR A 247 -16.27 12.21 -6.72
N TYR A 248 -16.37 13.52 -6.50
CA TYR A 248 -17.06 14.10 -5.36
C TYR A 248 -18.47 14.56 -5.74
N TRP A 249 -19.48 14.02 -5.07
CA TRP A 249 -20.89 14.36 -5.22
C TRP A 249 -21.33 15.24 -4.06
N GLN A 250 -21.72 16.46 -4.32
CA GLN A 250 -22.35 17.32 -3.32
C GLN A 250 -23.86 16.97 -3.27
N LEU A 251 -24.30 16.42 -2.14
CA LEU A 251 -25.69 16.01 -1.90
C LEU A 251 -26.38 17.01 -0.97
N GLY A 252 -26.91 18.08 -1.56
CA GLY A 252 -27.43 19.23 -0.81
C GLY A 252 -26.33 20.02 -0.10
N GLU A 253 -26.67 20.71 0.97
CA GLU A 253 -25.71 21.55 1.73
C GLU A 253 -24.97 20.77 2.82
N THR A 254 -25.45 19.61 3.18
CA THR A 254 -25.05 18.89 4.42
C THR A 254 -24.25 17.64 4.15
N PHE A 255 -24.52 16.95 3.04
CA PHE A 255 -23.90 15.68 2.71
C PHE A 255 -22.94 15.80 1.53
N GLY A 256 -21.85 15.07 1.60
CA GLY A 256 -20.92 14.84 0.50
C GLY A 256 -20.69 13.35 0.33
N LEU A 257 -20.55 12.89 -0.91
CA LEU A 257 -20.22 11.50 -1.23
C LEU A 257 -18.96 11.48 -2.11
N VAL A 258 -17.96 10.73 -1.71
CA VAL A 258 -16.81 10.39 -2.55
C VAL A 258 -17.01 8.98 -3.08
N SER A 259 -16.93 8.79 -4.40
CA SER A 259 -16.82 7.49 -5.04
C SER A 259 -15.43 7.33 -5.65
N ALA A 260 -14.80 6.19 -5.46
CA ALA A 260 -13.46 5.90 -5.96
C ALA A 260 -13.37 4.49 -6.55
N LEU A 261 -12.63 4.36 -7.65
CA LEU A 261 -12.28 3.12 -8.30
C LEU A 261 -10.77 3.13 -8.55
N ASP A 262 -10.06 2.12 -8.03
CA ASP A 262 -8.66 1.85 -8.31
C ASP A 262 -8.55 0.55 -9.11
N LEU A 263 -7.65 0.51 -10.08
CA LEU A 263 -7.28 -0.68 -10.85
C LEU A 263 -5.81 -0.95 -10.61
N ASP A 264 -5.52 -1.96 -9.79
CA ASP A 264 -4.14 -2.39 -9.48
C ASP A 264 -3.68 -3.39 -10.55
N MET A 265 -2.68 -3.02 -11.31
CA MET A 265 -2.19 -3.74 -12.49
C MET A 265 -0.79 -4.28 -12.21
N THR A 266 -0.63 -5.60 -12.29
CA THR A 266 0.65 -6.31 -12.16
C THR A 266 1.04 -6.98 -13.48
N PHE A 267 2.35 -7.10 -13.74
CA PHE A 267 2.92 -7.54 -15.01
C PHE A 267 3.85 -8.75 -14.84
N ASP A 268 3.63 -9.54 -13.79
CA ASP A 268 4.49 -10.64 -13.36
C ASP A 268 3.86 -12.04 -13.56
N GLY A 269 2.91 -12.14 -14.48
CA GLY A 269 2.23 -13.39 -14.80
C GLY A 269 0.79 -13.47 -14.30
N ASN A 270 0.20 -14.64 -14.38
CA ASN A 270 -1.18 -14.89 -13.98
C ASN A 270 -1.31 -14.85 -12.45
N ARG A 271 -2.07 -13.89 -11.93
CA ARG A 271 -2.47 -13.82 -10.52
C ARG A 271 -3.95 -14.23 -10.39
N ASN A 272 -4.35 -14.72 -9.24
CA ASN A 272 -5.76 -14.97 -8.95
C ASN A 272 -6.46 -13.64 -8.63
N THR A 273 -6.89 -12.96 -9.69
CA THR A 273 -7.57 -11.66 -9.66
C THR A 273 -8.76 -11.67 -10.63
N LEU A 274 -9.61 -10.64 -10.60
CA LEU A 274 -10.81 -10.56 -11.43
C LEU A 274 -10.49 -10.70 -12.94
N ILE A 275 -9.40 -10.08 -13.40
CA ILE A 275 -8.90 -10.20 -14.76
C ILE A 275 -7.46 -10.68 -14.68
N SER A 276 -7.18 -11.85 -15.26
CA SER A 276 -5.86 -12.46 -15.23
C SER A 276 -5.48 -12.97 -16.62
N THR A 277 -4.32 -12.53 -17.07
CA THR A 277 -3.69 -12.97 -18.33
C THR A 277 -2.20 -13.23 -18.09
N SER A 278 -1.51 -13.86 -19.03
CA SER A 278 -0.06 -14.08 -18.94
C SER A 278 0.79 -12.80 -18.90
N LEU A 279 0.25 -11.67 -19.36
CA LEU A 279 0.96 -10.38 -19.44
C LEU A 279 0.50 -9.39 -18.38
N LEU A 280 -0.75 -9.47 -17.94
CA LEU A 280 -1.39 -8.45 -17.10
C LEU A 280 -2.44 -9.09 -16.21
N SER A 281 -2.36 -8.83 -14.91
CA SER A 281 -3.42 -9.12 -13.95
C SER A 281 -3.97 -7.82 -13.37
N ILE A 282 -5.29 -7.70 -13.21
CA ILE A 282 -5.96 -6.50 -12.72
C ILE A 282 -6.83 -6.86 -11.51
N ASP A 283 -6.55 -6.21 -10.37
CA ASP A 283 -7.35 -6.29 -9.15
C ASP A 283 -8.07 -4.96 -8.93
N PRO A 284 -9.39 -4.87 -9.16
CA PRO A 284 -10.17 -3.65 -8.94
C PRO A 284 -10.47 -3.45 -7.45
N ARG A 285 -10.52 -2.18 -7.02
CA ARG A 285 -10.95 -1.75 -5.69
C ARG A 285 -12.00 -0.67 -5.83
N LEU A 286 -13.11 -0.81 -5.14
CA LEU A 286 -14.21 0.15 -5.13
C LEU A 286 -14.42 0.69 -3.72
N GLY A 287 -14.59 2.00 -3.59
CA GLY A 287 -14.81 2.66 -2.31
C GLY A 287 -15.82 3.80 -2.38
N LEU A 288 -16.62 3.91 -1.33
CA LEU A 288 -17.56 5.00 -1.10
C LEU A 288 -17.33 5.60 0.27
N GLU A 289 -17.35 6.95 0.37
CA GLU A 289 -17.32 7.69 1.64
C GLU A 289 -18.45 8.71 1.63
N LEU A 290 -19.42 8.51 2.51
CA LEU A 290 -20.48 9.48 2.81
C LEU A 290 -20.05 10.36 3.98
N SER A 291 -20.03 11.67 3.80
CA SER A 291 -19.73 12.65 4.84
C SER A 291 -20.97 13.46 5.24
N PHE A 292 -21.14 13.68 6.52
CA PHE A 292 -22.13 14.57 7.10
C PHE A 292 -21.41 15.80 7.69
N LYS A 293 -21.62 16.99 7.10
CA LYS A 293 -21.02 18.27 7.50
C LYS A 293 -19.48 18.22 7.64
N GLN A 294 -18.80 17.27 6.99
CA GLN A 294 -17.37 17.01 7.15
C GLN A 294 -16.97 16.71 8.62
N VAL A 295 -17.91 16.24 9.45
CA VAL A 295 -17.71 15.87 10.86
C VAL A 295 -17.80 14.38 11.06
N ALA A 296 -18.82 13.73 10.49
CA ALA A 296 -18.99 12.28 10.56
C ALA A 296 -18.88 11.66 9.18
N PHE A 297 -18.28 10.48 9.12
CA PHE A 297 -18.02 9.76 7.87
C PHE A 297 -18.46 8.31 8.01
N LEU A 298 -19.18 7.83 7.00
CA LEU A 298 -19.50 6.42 6.82
C LEU A 298 -18.86 5.94 5.53
N ARG A 299 -18.16 4.80 5.59
CA ARG A 299 -17.39 4.27 4.48
C ARG A 299 -17.74 2.82 4.21
N THR A 300 -17.67 2.44 2.96
CA THR A 300 -17.75 1.05 2.53
C THR A 300 -16.89 0.84 1.31
N GLY A 301 -16.44 -0.39 1.11
CA GLY A 301 -15.63 -0.74 -0.04
C GLY A 301 -15.59 -2.23 -0.28
N VAL A 302 -15.08 -2.59 -1.44
CA VAL A 302 -14.80 -3.98 -1.83
C VAL A 302 -13.47 -4.04 -2.57
N SER A 303 -12.71 -5.11 -2.33
CA SER A 303 -11.40 -5.34 -2.91
C SER A 303 -11.09 -6.83 -2.98
N ASN A 304 -9.91 -7.18 -3.49
CA ASN A 304 -9.37 -8.54 -3.50
C ASN A 304 -10.33 -9.56 -4.11
N PHE A 305 -10.69 -9.34 -5.37
CA PHE A 305 -11.56 -10.25 -6.13
C PHE A 305 -10.75 -11.47 -6.57
N GLN A 306 -11.17 -12.66 -6.11
CA GLN A 306 -10.47 -13.93 -6.35
C GLN A 306 -11.44 -15.03 -6.74
N TYR A 307 -11.01 -15.93 -7.63
CA TYR A 307 -11.76 -17.15 -7.93
C TYR A 307 -11.27 -18.28 -7.01
N ILE A 308 -12.17 -18.84 -6.21
CA ILE A 308 -11.90 -19.95 -5.29
C ILE A 308 -12.59 -21.20 -5.83
N LYS A 309 -11.85 -22.31 -5.88
CA LYS A 309 -12.39 -23.63 -6.23
C LYS A 309 -12.76 -24.38 -4.95
N ASP A 310 -13.99 -24.90 -4.93
CA ASP A 310 -14.42 -25.82 -3.88
C ASP A 310 -13.80 -27.21 -4.07
N PHE A 311 -14.00 -28.10 -3.11
CA PHE A 311 -13.53 -29.48 -3.19
C PHE A 311 -14.15 -30.29 -4.35
N GLN A 312 -15.22 -29.81 -4.99
CA GLN A 312 -15.89 -30.41 -6.13
C GLN A 312 -15.39 -29.84 -7.46
N GLY A 313 -14.51 -28.80 -7.40
CA GLY A 313 -13.96 -28.14 -8.57
C GLY A 313 -14.82 -27.00 -9.13
N ASN A 314 -15.91 -26.60 -8.45
CA ASN A 314 -16.70 -25.45 -8.86
C ASN A 314 -15.98 -24.16 -8.50
N GLU A 315 -15.96 -23.21 -9.42
CA GLU A 315 -15.38 -21.89 -9.20
C GLU A 315 -16.42 -20.92 -8.66
N SER A 316 -16.08 -20.19 -7.59
CA SER A 316 -16.87 -19.09 -7.04
C SER A 316 -16.02 -17.81 -6.96
N LEU A 317 -16.63 -16.66 -7.27
CA LEU A 317 -15.99 -15.36 -7.12
C LEU A 317 -16.11 -14.89 -5.67
N ASN A 318 -14.98 -14.73 -5.01
CA ASN A 318 -14.85 -14.15 -3.68
C ASN A 318 -14.33 -12.72 -3.76
N PHE A 319 -14.67 -11.89 -2.76
CA PHE A 319 -14.16 -10.53 -2.60
C PHE A 319 -14.15 -10.14 -1.12
N LEU A 320 -13.34 -9.16 -0.74
CA LEU A 320 -13.25 -8.65 0.63
C LEU A 320 -14.09 -7.38 0.78
N PRO A 321 -15.26 -7.44 1.44
CA PRO A 321 -16.01 -6.25 1.82
C PRO A 321 -15.37 -5.58 3.03
N SER A 322 -15.49 -4.26 3.09
CA SER A 322 -15.02 -3.43 4.19
C SER A 322 -16.03 -2.35 4.57
N ALA A 323 -16.00 -1.91 5.82
CA ALA A 323 -16.76 -0.78 6.29
C ALA A 323 -15.92 0.06 7.24
N GLY A 324 -16.26 1.35 7.38
CA GLY A 324 -15.54 2.25 8.27
C GLY A 324 -16.39 3.39 8.76
N LEU A 325 -16.01 3.91 9.91
CA LEU A 325 -16.58 5.11 10.53
C LEU A 325 -15.46 6.11 10.79
N GLY A 326 -15.79 7.40 10.74
CA GLY A 326 -14.83 8.45 11.06
C GLY A 326 -15.49 9.64 11.69
N PHE A 327 -14.76 10.31 12.59
CA PHE A 327 -15.18 11.53 13.24
C PHE A 327 -14.06 12.57 13.23
N ASN A 328 -14.39 13.78 12.78
CA ASN A 328 -13.49 14.92 12.79
C ASN A 328 -13.87 15.85 13.93
N ILE A 329 -12.97 16.01 14.90
CA ILE A 329 -13.17 16.81 16.10
C ILE A 329 -12.43 18.12 15.93
N ASN A 330 -13.17 19.23 15.89
CA ASN A 330 -12.64 20.60 15.81
C ASN A 330 -11.67 20.84 14.64
N GLN A 331 -11.80 20.08 13.54
CA GLN A 331 -10.90 20.11 12.36
C GLN A 331 -9.41 19.86 12.67
N ARG A 332 -9.11 19.43 13.90
CA ARG A 332 -7.74 19.15 14.36
C ARG A 332 -7.48 17.66 14.58
N PHE A 333 -8.48 16.94 15.08
CA PHE A 333 -8.35 15.52 15.37
C PHE A 333 -9.35 14.74 14.54
N GLN A 334 -8.90 13.77 13.82
CA GLN A 334 -9.75 12.80 13.13
C GLN A 334 -9.47 11.41 13.70
N ILE A 335 -10.53 10.72 14.08
CA ILE A 335 -10.49 9.34 14.59
C ILE A 335 -11.26 8.52 13.59
N ASP A 336 -10.63 7.47 13.07
CA ASP A 336 -11.22 6.56 12.11
C ASP A 336 -11.10 5.12 12.61
N TYR A 337 -12.13 4.34 12.34
CA TYR A 337 -12.19 2.92 12.59
C TYR A 337 -12.65 2.22 11.32
N ALA A 338 -12.06 1.05 11.02
CA ALA A 338 -12.50 0.20 9.92
C ALA A 338 -12.49 -1.27 10.31
N LEU A 339 -13.39 -1.99 9.68
CA LEU A 339 -13.46 -3.44 9.63
C LEU A 339 -13.21 -3.89 8.19
N SER A 340 -12.34 -4.83 7.99
CA SER A 340 -12.17 -5.53 6.72
C SER A 340 -12.57 -6.99 6.85
N ASP A 341 -12.89 -7.62 5.72
CA ASP A 341 -13.37 -9.00 5.65
C ASP A 341 -14.68 -9.24 6.42
N ILE A 342 -15.67 -8.38 6.16
CA ILE A 342 -16.99 -8.50 6.79
C ILE A 342 -17.71 -9.71 6.19
N GLY A 343 -18.09 -10.65 7.04
CA GLY A 343 -18.86 -11.83 6.64
C GLY A 343 -18.07 -13.13 6.58
N ASN A 344 -16.83 -13.15 7.08
CA ASN A 344 -15.97 -14.34 7.13
C ASN A 344 -15.84 -15.03 5.75
N ILE A 345 -15.67 -14.24 4.70
CA ILE A 345 -15.50 -14.73 3.33
C ILE A 345 -14.11 -15.37 3.19
N SER A 346 -13.11 -14.87 3.93
CA SER A 346 -11.84 -15.56 4.14
C SER A 346 -11.93 -16.49 5.35
N GLU A 347 -11.09 -17.51 5.42
CA GLU A 347 -10.99 -18.41 6.58
C GLU A 347 -10.46 -17.71 7.84
N THR A 348 -10.01 -16.48 7.72
CA THR A 348 -9.46 -15.66 8.80
C THR A 348 -10.54 -14.71 9.36
N PRO A 349 -10.61 -14.50 10.70
CA PRO A 349 -11.52 -13.54 11.28
C PRO A 349 -11.21 -12.12 10.81
N TYR A 350 -12.25 -11.29 10.78
CA TYR A 350 -12.17 -9.87 10.42
C TYR A 350 -11.07 -9.12 11.18
N SER A 351 -10.51 -8.09 10.52
CA SER A 351 -9.44 -7.26 11.07
C SER A 351 -9.98 -5.92 11.57
N HIS A 352 -9.53 -5.51 12.74
CA HIS A 352 -9.85 -4.23 13.34
C HIS A 352 -8.74 -3.22 13.08
N ILE A 353 -9.09 -2.06 12.53
CA ILE A 353 -8.14 -1.02 12.15
C ILE A 353 -8.55 0.29 12.80
N PHE A 354 -7.63 0.88 13.56
CA PHE A 354 -7.81 2.18 14.20
C PHE A 354 -6.79 3.18 13.67
N SER A 355 -7.22 4.40 13.38
CA SER A 355 -6.27 5.48 13.08
C SER A 355 -6.69 6.80 13.71
N VAL A 356 -5.68 7.56 14.10
CA VAL A 356 -5.82 8.91 14.63
C VAL A 356 -4.96 9.84 13.79
N LYS A 357 -5.55 10.93 13.31
CA LYS A 357 -4.85 11.99 12.58
C LYS A 357 -4.95 13.30 13.36
N VAL A 358 -3.81 13.98 13.46
CA VAL A 358 -3.69 15.28 14.10
C VAL A 358 -3.26 16.31 13.04
N SER A 359 -3.98 17.42 12.97
CA SER A 359 -3.76 18.49 12.01
C SER A 359 -3.56 19.81 12.75
N LEU A 360 -2.47 20.49 12.47
CA LEU A 360 -2.09 21.74 13.14
C LEU A 360 -1.82 22.82 12.10
N GLU A 361 -2.23 24.06 12.41
CA GLU A 361 -2.04 25.24 11.59
C GLU A 361 -2.62 25.10 10.17
N ASN A 362 -3.75 25.71 9.92
CA ASN A 362 -4.32 25.75 8.57
C ASN A 362 -3.39 26.50 7.62
N LEU A 363 -3.10 25.90 6.47
CA LEU A 363 -2.40 26.58 5.38
C LEU A 363 -3.33 27.61 4.77
N LYS A 364 -2.88 28.88 4.73
CA LYS A 364 -3.59 29.94 4.02
C LYS A 364 -3.40 29.74 2.50
N GLU A 365 -4.42 30.10 1.71
CA GLU A 365 -4.31 30.02 0.24
C GLU A 365 -3.18 30.92 -0.30
N GLU A 366 -2.93 32.06 0.37
CA GLU A 366 -1.83 32.99 0.06
C GLU A 366 -0.43 32.37 0.21
N ASP A 367 -0.30 31.35 1.08
CA ASP A 367 0.97 30.64 1.31
C ASP A 367 1.33 29.65 0.19
N ARG A 368 0.46 29.49 -0.83
CA ARG A 368 0.64 28.54 -1.93
C ARG A 368 0.57 29.21 -3.29
N LYS A 369 1.51 28.90 -4.15
CA LYS A 369 1.48 29.34 -5.55
C LYS A 369 0.33 28.71 -6.33
N TYR A 370 -0.04 27.47 -6.01
CA TYR A 370 -1.13 26.71 -6.65
C TYR A 370 -2.15 26.31 -5.61
N LYS A 371 -3.43 26.32 -5.99
CA LYS A 371 -4.53 25.97 -5.09
C LYS A 371 -4.43 24.50 -4.63
N GLY A 372 -4.65 24.29 -3.34
CA GLY A 372 -5.00 22.98 -2.82
C GLY A 372 -6.35 22.52 -3.40
N TRP A 373 -6.58 21.20 -3.45
CA TRP A 373 -7.88 20.69 -3.89
C TRP A 373 -8.81 20.65 -2.69
N ALA A 374 -9.86 21.44 -2.73
CA ALA A 374 -10.92 21.44 -1.72
C ALA A 374 -12.15 20.69 -2.25
N TYR A 375 -12.70 19.81 -1.44
CA TYR A 375 -14.09 19.44 -1.46
C TYR A 375 -14.80 20.06 -0.27
#